data_4661bff0c7f656c5637bd50357fa2fdf
#
_entry.id   4661bff0c7f656c5637bd50357fa2fdf
#
_cell.length_a   1.000
_cell.length_b   1.000
_cell.length_c   1.000
_cell.angle_alpha   90.00
_cell.angle_beta   90.00
_cell.angle_gamma   90.00
#
_symmetry.space_group_name_H-M   'P 1'
#
loop_
_entity.id
_entity.type
_entity.pdbx_description
1 polymer ?
#
loop_
_entity_poly.entity_id
_entity_poly.type
_entity_poly.pdbx_seq_one_letter_code
_entity_poly.pdbx_strand_id
1 'polypeptide(L)'
;WEDSEYDLTGMANHILIDPSNYAYIVTRKVSEAGNISILQYILENNIAKNQGRDLMIYPCRWCTGAGASDKNRMVAYVNEKEKVRIDIPVMLGRVMTQPDVQQMAYLTAYAGQIGQVKIMYYETIRYKDGI
;
A
#
# COMPACT_ATOMS: atom_id res chain seq x y z
N TRP A 1 11.14 5.83 13.47
CA TRP A 1 12.25 6.12 12.55
C TRP A 1 13.42 6.90 13.18
N GLU A 2 13.28 7.39 14.39
CA GLU A 2 14.35 8.08 15.14
C GLU A 2 15.61 7.20 15.30
N ASP A 3 15.41 5.89 15.44
CA ASP A 3 16.50 4.92 15.60
C ASP A 3 16.99 4.32 14.25
N SER A 4 16.54 4.85 13.12
CA SER A 4 16.94 4.35 11.81
C SER A 4 18.25 4.99 11.34
N GLU A 5 19.19 4.19 10.87
CA GLU A 5 20.42 4.68 10.24
C GLU A 5 20.17 5.51 8.96
N TYR A 6 18.95 5.42 8.41
CA TYR A 6 18.57 6.14 7.19
C TYR A 6 17.93 7.51 7.46
N ASP A 7 17.80 7.91 8.73
CA ASP A 7 17.24 9.19 9.15
C ASP A 7 15.94 9.54 8.41
N LEU A 8 15.83 10.73 7.91
CA LEU A 8 14.63 11.21 7.19
C LEU A 8 14.37 10.49 5.86
N THR A 9 15.40 9.96 5.21
CA THR A 9 15.27 9.19 3.98
C THR A 9 14.62 7.83 4.19
N GLY A 10 14.67 7.30 5.42
CA GLY A 10 14.00 6.08 5.85
C GLY A 10 12.56 6.26 6.29
N MET A 11 12.07 7.51 6.40
CA MET A 11 10.71 7.80 6.83
C MET A 11 9.70 7.36 5.80
N ALA A 12 8.66 6.61 6.24
CA ALA A 12 7.60 6.13 5.37
C ALA A 12 6.86 7.28 4.68
N ASN A 13 6.63 7.12 3.40
CA ASN A 13 5.81 8.01 2.58
C ASN A 13 4.49 7.35 2.15
N HIS A 14 4.35 6.04 2.35
CA HIS A 14 3.13 5.30 2.04
C HIS A 14 2.67 4.51 3.26
N ILE A 15 1.36 4.59 3.53
CA ILE A 15 0.69 3.84 4.58
C ILE A 15 -0.46 3.06 3.95
N LEU A 16 -0.50 1.76 4.20
CA LEU A 16 -1.62 0.88 3.87
C LEU A 16 -2.38 0.58 5.14
N ILE A 17 -3.68 0.77 5.10
CA ILE A 17 -4.59 0.55 6.22
C ILE A 17 -5.82 -0.23 5.75
N ASP A 18 -6.48 -0.96 6.64
CA ASP A 18 -7.71 -1.66 6.29
C ASP A 18 -8.85 -0.68 5.91
N PRO A 19 -9.79 -1.09 5.05
CA PRO A 19 -10.84 -0.21 4.55
C PRO A 19 -11.76 0.36 5.63
N SER A 20 -12.00 -0.37 6.72
CA SER A 20 -12.88 0.08 7.83
C SER A 20 -12.27 1.26 8.56
N ASN A 21 -11.00 1.15 8.95
CA ASN A 21 -10.29 2.24 9.61
C ASN A 21 -10.04 3.40 8.64
N TYR A 22 -9.80 3.11 7.36
CA TYR A 22 -9.72 4.16 6.35
C TYR A 22 -11.01 4.98 6.25
N ALA A 23 -12.17 4.30 6.18
CA ALA A 23 -13.47 4.98 6.18
C ALA A 23 -13.68 5.82 7.45
N TYR A 24 -13.25 5.31 8.60
CA TYR A 24 -13.32 6.04 9.87
C TYR A 24 -12.54 7.36 9.81
N ILE A 25 -11.28 7.34 9.38
CA ILE A 25 -10.44 8.55 9.33
C ILE A 25 -10.88 9.55 8.26
N VAL A 26 -11.55 9.10 7.20
CA VAL A 26 -12.13 9.96 6.15
C VAL A 26 -13.38 10.68 6.63
N THR A 27 -14.26 9.97 7.34
CA THR A 27 -15.58 10.48 7.71
C THR A 27 -15.59 11.26 9.02
N ARG A 28 -14.67 10.97 9.93
CA ARG A 28 -14.59 11.63 11.23
C ARG A 28 -13.84 12.95 11.13
N LYS A 29 -14.35 13.93 11.85
CA LYS A 29 -13.71 15.25 12.02
C LYS A 29 -12.71 15.22 13.18
N VAL A 30 -11.68 16.03 13.11
CA VAL A 30 -10.67 16.18 14.18
C VAL A 30 -11.27 16.82 15.43
N SER A 31 -12.20 17.79 15.24
CA SER A 31 -12.93 18.43 16.33
C SER A 31 -14.35 18.76 15.89
N GLU A 32 -15.26 18.94 16.84
CA GLU A 32 -16.64 19.35 16.55
C GLU A 32 -16.73 20.74 15.92
N ALA A 33 -15.81 21.61 16.26
CA ALA A 33 -15.75 23.00 15.74
C ALA A 33 -15.04 23.11 14.38
N GLY A 34 -14.30 22.07 13.96
CA GLY A 34 -13.52 22.06 12.73
C GLY A 34 -14.23 21.30 11.60
N ASN A 35 -14.08 21.79 10.36
CA ASN A 35 -14.59 21.11 9.17
C ASN A 35 -13.54 20.17 8.51
N ILE A 36 -12.44 19.89 9.19
CA ILE A 36 -11.32 19.11 8.67
C ILE A 36 -11.48 17.66 9.11
N SER A 37 -11.39 16.71 8.17
CA SER A 37 -11.36 15.27 8.47
C SER A 37 -10.03 14.88 9.13
N ILE A 38 -10.03 13.77 9.88
CA ILE A 38 -8.80 13.22 10.47
C ILE A 38 -7.77 12.95 9.38
N LEU A 39 -8.19 12.37 8.24
CA LEU A 39 -7.30 12.09 7.11
C LEU A 39 -6.64 13.36 6.59
N GLN A 40 -7.42 14.40 6.32
CA GLN A 40 -6.88 15.67 5.82
C GLN A 40 -5.90 16.29 6.83
N TYR A 41 -6.24 16.28 8.11
CA TYR A 41 -5.37 16.78 9.16
C TYR A 41 -4.03 16.03 9.21
N ILE A 42 -4.04 14.69 9.12
CA ILE A 42 -2.82 13.89 9.09
C ILE A 42 -1.98 14.20 7.84
N LEU A 43 -2.60 14.31 6.67
CA LEU A 43 -1.88 14.59 5.43
C LEU A 43 -1.26 15.99 5.40
N GLU A 44 -1.89 16.97 6.04
CA GLU A 44 -1.40 18.35 6.07
C GLU A 44 -0.37 18.61 7.18
N ASN A 45 -0.52 17.94 8.33
CA ASN A 45 0.27 18.21 9.54
C ASN A 45 1.18 17.05 9.92
N ASN A 46 1.86 16.44 8.96
CA ASN A 46 2.82 15.38 9.25
C ASN A 46 4.27 15.85 9.04
N ILE A 47 5.20 15.17 9.71
CA ILE A 47 6.63 15.49 9.65
C ILE A 47 7.18 15.27 8.24
N ALA A 48 6.69 14.26 7.51
CA ALA A 48 7.14 13.97 6.15
C ALA A 48 6.89 15.15 5.21
N LYS A 49 5.71 15.79 5.30
CA LYS A 49 5.37 16.97 4.50
C LYS A 49 6.25 18.17 4.82
N ASN A 50 6.55 18.39 6.09
CA ASN A 50 7.46 19.46 6.53
C ASN A 50 8.89 19.26 5.98
N GLN A 51 9.24 18.04 5.61
CA GLN A 51 10.51 17.65 5.01
C GLN A 51 10.46 17.59 3.47
N GLY A 52 9.35 18.05 2.86
CA GLY A 52 9.16 18.02 1.41
C GLY A 52 8.80 16.64 0.84
N ARG A 53 8.34 15.70 1.67
CA ARG A 53 7.85 14.39 1.27
C ARG A 53 6.34 14.29 1.46
N ASP A 54 5.62 13.93 0.42
CA ASP A 54 4.18 13.73 0.51
C ASP A 54 3.90 12.36 1.14
N LEU A 55 3.06 12.36 2.17
CA LEU A 55 2.51 11.15 2.78
C LEU A 55 1.23 10.74 2.05
N MET A 56 1.15 9.47 1.67
CA MET A 56 -0.04 8.90 1.04
C MET A 56 -0.59 7.75 1.88
N ILE A 57 -1.91 7.77 2.12
CA ILE A 57 -2.60 6.72 2.88
C ILE A 57 -3.62 6.05 1.96
N TYR A 58 -3.53 4.73 1.81
CA TYR A 58 -4.39 3.95 0.92
C TYR A 58 -5.14 2.85 1.67
N PRO A 59 -6.42 2.62 1.33
CA PRO A 59 -7.13 1.45 1.82
C PRO A 59 -6.59 0.18 1.15
N CYS A 60 -6.31 -0.84 1.94
CA CYS A 60 -5.84 -2.12 1.47
C CYS A 60 -6.64 -3.25 2.12
N ARG A 61 -7.39 -4.00 1.32
CA ARG A 61 -8.19 -5.13 1.79
C ARG A 61 -7.35 -6.21 2.50
N TRP A 62 -6.12 -6.41 2.05
CA TRP A 62 -5.23 -7.42 2.61
C TRP A 62 -4.69 -7.08 4.01
N CYS A 63 -4.95 -5.86 4.48
CA CYS A 63 -4.62 -5.45 5.85
C CYS A 63 -5.69 -5.90 6.87
N THR A 64 -6.88 -6.32 6.39
CA THR A 64 -7.95 -6.82 7.25
C THR A 64 -7.62 -8.23 7.73
N GLY A 65 -7.57 -8.42 9.05
CA GLY A 65 -7.24 -9.71 9.67
C GLY A 65 -5.80 -10.19 9.44
N ALA A 66 -4.90 -9.34 8.95
CA ALA A 66 -3.52 -9.73 8.66
C ALA A 66 -2.58 -9.63 9.87
N GLY A 67 -3.05 -9.04 10.94
CA GLY A 67 -2.27 -8.87 12.17
C GLY A 67 -2.34 -10.06 13.12
N ALA A 68 -1.62 -9.98 14.21
CA ALA A 68 -1.66 -10.97 15.26
C ALA A 68 -3.08 -11.13 15.82
N SER A 69 -3.55 -12.38 16.01
CA SER A 69 -4.90 -12.71 16.50
C SER A 69 -6.02 -12.16 15.61
N ASP A 70 -5.88 -12.26 14.29
CA ASP A 70 -6.86 -11.81 13.29
C ASP A 70 -7.24 -10.32 13.39
N LYS A 71 -6.40 -9.53 14.02
CA LYS A 71 -6.57 -8.07 14.07
C LYS A 71 -6.15 -7.42 12.77
N ASN A 72 -6.65 -6.21 12.54
CA ASN A 72 -6.24 -5.42 11.38
C ASN A 72 -4.80 -4.95 11.52
N ARG A 73 -4.13 -4.81 10.39
CA ARG A 73 -2.74 -4.39 10.30
C ARG A 73 -2.61 -3.09 9.51
N MET A 74 -1.77 -2.22 9.98
CA MET A 74 -1.28 -1.07 9.23
C MET A 74 0.16 -1.35 8.79
N VAL A 75 0.47 -1.01 7.55
CA VAL A 75 1.83 -1.14 6.99
C VAL A 75 2.29 0.25 6.57
N ALA A 76 3.39 0.70 7.11
CA ALA A 76 4.03 1.95 6.71
C ALA A 76 5.37 1.63 6.05
N TYR A 77 5.61 2.14 4.84
CA TYR A 77 6.82 1.84 4.09
C TYR A 77 7.26 3.00 3.20
N VAL A 78 8.50 2.94 2.76
CA VAL A 78 9.06 3.90 1.81
C VAL A 78 8.87 3.36 0.40
N ASN A 79 8.02 4.00 -0.38
CA ASN A 79 7.75 3.62 -1.77
C ASN A 79 8.77 4.26 -2.71
N GLU A 80 9.98 3.72 -2.69
CA GLU A 80 11.06 4.09 -3.60
C GLU A 80 11.62 2.83 -4.25
N LYS A 81 11.96 2.92 -5.53
CA LYS A 81 12.45 1.78 -6.32
C LYS A 81 13.69 1.10 -5.72
N GLU A 82 14.50 1.87 -5.03
CA GLU A 82 15.72 1.36 -4.37
C GLU A 82 15.42 0.57 -3.10
N LYS A 83 14.26 0.80 -2.48
CA LYS A 83 13.89 0.22 -1.19
C LYS A 83 12.88 -0.90 -1.31
N VAL A 84 11.88 -0.72 -2.19
CA VAL A 84 10.84 -1.73 -2.47
C VAL A 84 10.68 -1.86 -3.97
N ARG A 85 10.80 -3.10 -4.48
CA ARG A 85 10.61 -3.38 -5.90
C ARG A 85 9.97 -4.74 -6.11
N ILE A 86 9.31 -4.89 -7.25
CA ILE A 86 8.82 -6.17 -7.76
C ILE A 86 9.47 -6.42 -9.12
N ASP A 87 9.96 -7.63 -9.32
CA ASP A 87 10.50 -8.04 -10.60
C ASP A 87 9.37 -8.73 -11.40
N ILE A 88 9.18 -8.32 -12.64
CA ILE A 88 8.23 -8.93 -13.57
C ILE A 88 9.04 -9.47 -14.77
N PRO A 89 9.56 -10.72 -14.69
CA PRO A 89 10.41 -11.28 -15.73
C PRO A 89 9.68 -11.40 -17.06
N VAL A 90 8.40 -11.76 -17.02
CA VAL A 90 7.56 -11.90 -18.19
C VAL A 90 6.26 -11.13 -17.98
N MET A 91 6.07 -10.08 -18.78
CA MET A 91 4.82 -9.32 -18.77
C MET A 91 3.65 -10.21 -19.21
N LEU A 92 2.47 -9.96 -18.64
CA LEU A 92 1.26 -10.67 -19.07
C LEU A 92 0.99 -10.38 -20.55
N GLY A 93 1.10 -11.41 -21.36
CA GLY A 93 0.92 -11.35 -22.80
C GLY A 93 -0.04 -12.41 -23.30
N ARG A 94 -0.70 -12.14 -24.43
CA ARG A 94 -1.52 -13.12 -25.12
C ARG A 94 -0.61 -14.12 -25.84
N VAL A 95 -0.74 -15.40 -25.50
CA VAL A 95 0.08 -16.48 -26.09
C VAL A 95 -0.60 -17.04 -27.33
N MET A 96 -1.89 -17.37 -27.22
CA MET A 96 -2.63 -18.05 -28.28
C MET A 96 -4.11 -17.66 -28.25
N THR A 97 -4.72 -17.59 -29.41
CA THR A 97 -6.18 -17.50 -29.57
C THR A 97 -6.65 -18.61 -30.44
N GLN A 98 -7.59 -19.43 -29.98
CA GLN A 98 -8.16 -20.54 -30.70
C GLN A 98 -9.68 -20.35 -30.83
N PRO A 99 -10.25 -20.50 -32.05
CA PRO A 99 -11.69 -20.47 -32.21
C PRO A 99 -12.30 -21.76 -31.66
N ASP A 100 -13.34 -21.62 -30.85
CA ASP A 100 -14.19 -22.70 -30.40
C ASP A 100 -15.51 -22.64 -31.18
N VAL A 101 -15.62 -23.51 -32.15
CA VAL A 101 -16.78 -23.55 -33.09
C VAL A 101 -18.05 -24.03 -32.38
N GLN A 102 -17.93 -24.88 -31.37
CA GLN A 102 -19.09 -25.42 -30.65
C GLN A 102 -19.77 -24.37 -29.77
N GLN A 103 -18.97 -23.49 -29.18
CA GLN A 103 -19.47 -22.42 -28.31
C GLN A 103 -19.61 -21.06 -29.02
N MET A 104 -19.26 -20.98 -30.30
CA MET A 104 -19.17 -19.73 -31.07
C MET A 104 -18.36 -18.66 -30.38
N ALA A 105 -17.27 -19.05 -29.72
CA ALA A 105 -16.42 -18.21 -28.88
C ALA A 105 -14.93 -18.33 -29.27
N TYR A 106 -14.11 -17.45 -28.75
CA TYR A 106 -12.65 -17.55 -28.88
C TYR A 106 -12.05 -17.88 -27.50
N LEU A 107 -11.29 -18.96 -27.43
CA LEU A 107 -10.48 -19.28 -26.27
C LEU A 107 -9.14 -18.57 -26.39
N THR A 108 -8.83 -17.70 -25.46
CA THR A 108 -7.58 -16.94 -25.45
C THR A 108 -6.78 -17.27 -24.20
N ALA A 109 -5.53 -17.71 -24.38
CA ALA A 109 -4.61 -17.97 -23.29
C ALA A 109 -3.68 -16.78 -23.07
N TYR A 110 -3.51 -16.41 -21.81
CA TYR A 110 -2.55 -15.40 -21.37
C TYR A 110 -1.50 -16.06 -20.49
N ALA A 111 -0.26 -15.68 -20.66
CA ALA A 111 0.84 -16.13 -19.81
C ALA A 111 1.64 -14.93 -19.31
N GLY A 112 2.11 -15.02 -18.10
CA GLY A 112 2.97 -14.04 -17.48
C GLY A 112 3.67 -14.63 -16.26
N GLN A 113 4.74 -14.00 -15.83
CA GLN A 113 5.48 -14.40 -14.64
C GLN A 113 5.74 -13.18 -13.78
N ILE A 114 5.33 -13.27 -12.52
CA ILE A 114 5.53 -12.21 -11.52
C ILE A 114 6.43 -12.77 -10.43
N GLY A 115 7.48 -12.03 -10.09
CA GLY A 115 8.34 -12.35 -8.97
C GLY A 115 7.76 -11.88 -7.63
N GLN A 116 8.47 -12.14 -6.57
CA GLN A 116 8.10 -11.66 -5.24
C GLN A 116 8.49 -10.19 -5.06
N VAL A 117 7.78 -9.51 -4.17
CA VAL A 117 8.18 -8.18 -3.70
C VAL A 117 9.48 -8.30 -2.91
N LYS A 118 10.47 -7.53 -3.30
CA LYS A 118 11.79 -7.46 -2.63
C LYS A 118 11.86 -6.19 -1.80
N ILE A 119 12.13 -6.36 -0.52
CA ILE A 119 12.42 -5.27 0.41
C ILE A 119 13.93 -5.27 0.60
N MET A 120 14.59 -4.21 0.11
CA MET A 120 16.05 -4.12 0.13
C MET A 120 16.56 -3.73 1.52
N TYR A 121 15.80 -2.91 2.24
CA TYR A 121 16.13 -2.43 3.56
C TYR A 121 14.96 -2.64 4.51
N TYR A 122 15.09 -3.56 5.45
CA TYR A 122 14.01 -3.94 6.38
C TYR A 122 13.59 -2.79 7.31
N GLU A 123 14.46 -1.85 7.57
CA GLU A 123 14.17 -0.69 8.42
C GLU A 123 13.19 0.31 7.77
N THR A 124 13.02 0.23 6.44
CA THR A 124 12.14 1.13 5.69
C THR A 124 10.68 0.69 5.69
N ILE A 125 10.36 -0.42 6.36
CA ILE A 125 9.00 -0.94 6.52
C ILE A 125 8.70 -1.16 8.00
N ARG A 126 7.50 -0.81 8.42
CA ARG A 126 7.00 -1.02 9.78
C ARG A 126 5.56 -1.51 9.75
N TYR A 127 5.23 -2.36 10.71
CA TYR A 127 3.88 -2.89 10.90
C TYR A 127 3.32 -2.44 12.24
N LYS A 128 2.03 -2.20 12.27
CA LYS A 128 1.25 -1.99 13.49
C LYS A 128 0.02 -2.88 13.44
N ASP A 129 -0.08 -3.79 14.40
CA ASP A 129 -1.22 -4.69 14.55
C ASP A 129 -2.18 -4.14 15.62
N GLY A 130 -3.47 -4.50 15.48
CA GLY A 130 -4.49 -4.14 16.45
C GLY A 130 -5.01 -2.71 16.34
N ILE A 131 -5.07 -2.22 15.13
CA ILE A 131 -5.68 -0.93 14.82
C ILE A 131 -7.17 -1.10 14.52
#